data_25f20a7849616ed33ca2cfe616408986
#
_entry.id   25f20a7849616ed33ca2cfe616408986
#
_cell.length_a   1.000
_cell.length_b   1.000
_cell.length_c   1.000
_cell.angle_alpha   90.00
_cell.angle_beta   90.00
_cell.angle_gamma   90.00
#
_symmetry.space_group_name_H-M   'P 1'
#
loop_
_entity.id
_entity.type
_entity.pdbx_description
1 polymer ?
#
loop_
_entity_poly.entity_id
_entity_poly.type
_entity_poly.pdbx_seq_one_letter_code
_entity_poly.pdbx_strand_id
1 'polypeptide(L)'
;EIVKNTLNEISNNINIEVNYSAREKVRREDFIGRDLVVVLGGDGTLTSIAHSVDEKTPVMGVNSHPREIDNDGSYGFYMGSDPVNFGEDILKALSNEAIVNILPRLQAEISTTSGNVIRSDPALNDLLLANTHQYQPSKYKLQRKEDGKNSEINCIQYSSGCLFSTFLGQGAWYRHINNIEGTTFPINEIDNHYLFVSRDLPRNDRRDDGTYWAWTKQPTIFTSDMHRGYVVADGWDETHFTRGATISVSLNGPTLKLLTFRNTIYDRVSYWIKTD
;
A
#
# COMPACT_ATOMS: atom_id res chain seq x y z
N GLU A 1 1.76 -22.21 16.48
CA GLU A 1 2.01 -23.66 16.66
C GLU A 1 1.28 -24.47 15.58
N ILE A 2 -0.05 -24.30 15.38
CA ILE A 2 -0.85 -25.04 14.38
C ILE A 2 -0.22 -24.92 12.99
N VAL A 3 -0.03 -23.71 12.48
CA VAL A 3 0.55 -23.44 11.14
C VAL A 3 1.91 -24.13 10.97
N LYS A 4 2.78 -24.07 11.99
CA LYS A 4 4.10 -24.71 11.94
C LYS A 4 4.01 -26.23 11.89
N ASN A 5 3.13 -26.82 12.68
CA ASN A 5 2.91 -28.28 12.69
C ASN A 5 2.38 -28.75 11.33
N THR A 6 1.37 -28.05 10.78
CA THR A 6 0.83 -28.34 9.45
C THR A 6 1.90 -28.28 8.36
N LEU A 7 2.76 -27.23 8.36
CA LEU A 7 3.85 -27.11 7.39
C LEU A 7 4.87 -28.26 7.53
N ASN A 8 5.19 -28.68 8.77
CA ASN A 8 6.08 -29.82 9.00
C ASN A 8 5.48 -31.14 8.48
N GLU A 9 4.18 -31.36 8.69
CA GLU A 9 3.48 -32.54 8.16
C GLU A 9 3.48 -32.56 6.63
N ILE A 10 3.19 -31.42 6.00
CA ILE A 10 3.19 -31.29 4.55
C ILE A 10 4.61 -31.51 3.99
N SER A 11 5.64 -30.91 4.59
CA SER A 11 7.03 -31.06 4.13
C SER A 11 7.56 -32.49 4.24
N ASN A 12 7.01 -33.32 5.14
CA ASN A 12 7.33 -34.75 5.22
C ASN A 12 6.67 -35.58 4.10
N ASN A 13 5.58 -35.09 3.52
CA ASN A 13 4.81 -35.80 2.51
C ASN A 13 5.04 -35.31 1.08
N ILE A 14 5.45 -34.05 0.94
CA ILE A 14 5.70 -33.39 -0.34
C ILE A 14 7.11 -32.82 -0.28
N ASN A 15 7.85 -32.91 -1.39
CA ASN A 15 9.22 -32.40 -1.47
C ASN A 15 9.22 -30.86 -1.55
N ILE A 16 9.08 -30.20 -0.40
CA ILE A 16 9.15 -28.75 -0.23
C ILE A 16 10.18 -28.38 0.85
N GLU A 17 10.87 -27.28 0.64
CA GLU A 17 11.75 -26.69 1.64
C GLU A 17 11.02 -25.53 2.34
N VAL A 18 10.97 -25.56 3.67
CA VAL A 18 10.32 -24.54 4.48
C VAL A 18 11.34 -23.81 5.34
N ASN A 19 11.47 -22.51 5.12
CA ASN A 19 12.33 -21.63 5.90
C ASN A 19 11.50 -20.70 6.78
N TYR A 20 11.88 -20.54 8.03
CA TYR A 20 11.19 -19.68 8.99
C TYR A 20 12.04 -18.47 9.35
N SER A 21 11.45 -17.28 9.32
CA SER A 21 12.11 -16.06 9.76
C SER A 21 11.14 -15.20 10.59
N ALA A 22 11.66 -14.56 11.64
CA ALA A 22 10.92 -13.54 12.37
C ALA A 22 10.91 -12.24 11.57
N ARG A 23 9.80 -11.49 11.61
CA ARG A 23 9.59 -10.25 10.87
C ARG A 23 10.78 -9.27 11.01
N GLU A 24 11.32 -9.13 12.21
CA GLU A 24 12.41 -8.19 12.52
C GLU A 24 13.76 -8.62 11.94
N LYS A 25 13.88 -9.85 11.45
CA LYS A 25 15.11 -10.43 10.89
C LYS A 25 15.04 -10.61 9.38
N VAL A 26 13.84 -10.55 8.81
CA VAL A 26 13.62 -10.72 7.38
C VAL A 26 14.25 -9.56 6.60
N ARG A 27 14.93 -9.88 5.51
CA ARG A 27 15.52 -8.94 4.56
C ARG A 27 14.97 -9.18 3.16
N ARG A 28 15.13 -8.20 2.28
CA ARG A 28 14.70 -8.32 0.87
C ARG A 28 15.28 -9.55 0.17
N GLU A 29 16.52 -9.93 0.47
CA GLU A 29 17.19 -11.09 -0.07
C GLU A 29 16.51 -12.44 0.29
N ASP A 30 15.79 -12.48 1.43
CA ASP A 30 15.09 -13.69 1.87
C ASP A 30 13.87 -14.04 1.00
N PHE A 31 13.35 -13.09 0.25
CA PHE A 31 12.21 -13.28 -0.65
C PHE A 31 12.60 -13.70 -2.06
N ILE A 32 13.86 -13.51 -2.45
CA ILE A 32 14.34 -13.80 -3.82
C ILE A 32 14.29 -15.30 -4.09
N GLY A 33 13.65 -15.69 -5.21
CA GLY A 33 13.57 -17.07 -5.67
C GLY A 33 12.70 -17.98 -4.81
N ARG A 34 11.79 -17.42 -4.02
CA ARG A 34 10.77 -18.18 -3.30
C ARG A 34 9.57 -18.45 -4.19
N ASP A 35 9.06 -19.69 -4.13
CA ASP A 35 7.82 -20.06 -4.84
C ASP A 35 6.57 -19.54 -4.13
N LEU A 36 6.64 -19.38 -2.81
CA LEU A 36 5.57 -18.86 -1.96
C LEU A 36 6.13 -18.23 -0.70
N VAL A 37 5.58 -17.08 -0.31
CA VAL A 37 5.81 -16.44 1.00
C VAL A 37 4.54 -16.54 1.83
N VAL A 38 4.62 -17.17 3.00
CA VAL A 38 3.53 -17.26 3.97
C VAL A 38 3.78 -16.27 5.10
N VAL A 39 2.85 -15.32 5.28
CA VAL A 39 2.92 -14.30 6.33
C VAL A 39 1.95 -14.68 7.44
N LEU A 40 2.49 -15.00 8.62
CA LEU A 40 1.70 -15.27 9.81
C LEU A 40 1.64 -14.03 10.70
N GLY A 41 0.46 -13.42 10.82
CA GLY A 41 0.28 -12.19 11.59
C GLY A 41 -1.05 -11.52 11.31
N GLY A 42 -1.09 -10.20 11.32
CA GLY A 42 -2.19 -9.35 10.88
C GLY A 42 -1.81 -8.50 9.68
N ASP A 43 -2.71 -7.61 9.25
CA ASP A 43 -2.51 -6.73 8.09
C ASP A 43 -1.23 -5.91 8.18
N GLY A 44 -0.92 -5.35 9.35
CA GLY A 44 0.33 -4.61 9.59
C GLY A 44 1.60 -5.46 9.43
N THR A 45 1.53 -6.78 9.67
CA THR A 45 2.67 -7.67 9.41
C THR A 45 2.86 -7.87 7.92
N LEU A 46 1.77 -8.05 7.18
CA LEU A 46 1.84 -8.24 5.74
C LEU A 46 2.33 -6.96 5.04
N THR A 47 1.79 -5.79 5.36
CA THR A 47 2.22 -4.52 4.74
C THR A 47 3.69 -4.23 5.03
N SER A 48 4.18 -4.58 6.24
CA SER A 48 5.60 -4.37 6.62
C SER A 48 6.60 -5.16 5.80
N ILE A 49 6.22 -6.29 5.21
CA ILE A 49 7.11 -7.10 4.39
C ILE A 49 6.82 -6.97 2.89
N ALA A 50 5.59 -6.56 2.55
CA ALA A 50 5.12 -6.50 1.16
C ALA A 50 6.02 -5.63 0.27
N HIS A 51 6.55 -4.52 0.79
CA HIS A 51 7.45 -3.65 0.03
C HIS A 51 8.78 -4.31 -0.36
N SER A 52 9.16 -5.39 0.30
CA SER A 52 10.37 -6.16 0.00
C SER A 52 10.12 -7.34 -0.95
N VAL A 53 8.86 -7.73 -1.17
CA VAL A 53 8.49 -8.84 -2.07
C VAL A 53 8.40 -8.34 -3.51
N ASP A 54 8.98 -9.10 -4.44
CA ASP A 54 8.92 -8.80 -5.87
C ASP A 54 7.55 -9.14 -6.49
N GLU A 55 7.36 -8.77 -7.75
CA GLU A 55 6.09 -9.00 -8.48
C GLU A 55 5.84 -10.46 -8.88
N LYS A 56 6.85 -11.33 -8.77
CA LYS A 56 6.77 -12.73 -9.20
C LYS A 56 6.36 -13.66 -8.06
N THR A 57 6.80 -13.35 -6.85
CA THR A 57 6.60 -14.19 -5.67
C THR A 57 5.19 -14.02 -5.11
N PRO A 58 4.37 -15.10 -5.09
CA PRO A 58 3.05 -15.06 -4.47
C PRO A 58 3.17 -14.96 -2.94
N VAL A 59 2.24 -14.22 -2.34
CA VAL A 59 2.15 -14.02 -0.89
C VAL A 59 0.81 -14.58 -0.40
N MET A 60 0.85 -15.37 0.67
CA MET A 60 -0.31 -15.87 1.39
C MET A 60 -0.32 -15.30 2.81
N GLY A 61 -1.34 -14.53 3.16
CA GLY A 61 -1.55 -14.03 4.52
C GLY A 61 -2.35 -15.01 5.37
N VAL A 62 -1.89 -15.26 6.58
CA VAL A 62 -2.59 -16.10 7.59
C VAL A 62 -2.84 -15.25 8.83
N ASN A 63 -4.10 -14.90 9.11
CA ASN A 63 -4.47 -14.08 10.26
C ASN A 63 -4.28 -14.85 11.56
N SER A 64 -3.20 -14.56 12.28
CA SER A 64 -2.89 -15.25 13.53
C SER A 64 -3.78 -14.85 14.70
N HIS A 65 -4.46 -13.71 14.63
CA HIS A 65 -5.31 -13.14 15.67
C HIS A 65 -6.51 -12.42 15.03
N PRO A 66 -7.52 -13.17 14.54
CA PRO A 66 -8.70 -12.60 13.91
C PRO A 66 -9.54 -11.76 14.89
N ARG A 67 -10.01 -10.59 14.42
CA ARG A 67 -10.85 -9.70 15.22
C ARG A 67 -12.20 -10.29 15.60
N GLU A 68 -12.70 -11.23 14.84
CA GLU A 68 -13.93 -12.00 15.13
C GLU A 68 -13.79 -12.84 16.42
N ILE A 69 -12.56 -13.21 16.79
CA ILE A 69 -12.27 -13.96 18.02
C ILE A 69 -11.96 -13.02 19.18
N ASP A 70 -11.29 -11.89 18.89
CA ASP A 70 -10.88 -10.91 19.88
C ASP A 70 -10.92 -9.51 19.27
N ASN A 71 -11.61 -8.56 19.93
CA ASN A 71 -11.79 -7.19 19.47
C ASN A 71 -10.47 -6.42 19.22
N ASP A 72 -9.37 -6.84 19.86
CA ASP A 72 -8.03 -6.28 19.65
C ASP A 72 -7.28 -6.93 18.47
N GLY A 73 -7.89 -7.94 17.82
CA GLY A 73 -7.33 -8.63 16.68
C GLY A 73 -7.31 -7.82 15.38
N SER A 74 -6.66 -8.38 14.36
CA SER A 74 -6.61 -7.82 13.01
C SER A 74 -7.90 -8.06 12.24
N TYR A 75 -8.33 -7.07 11.45
CA TYR A 75 -9.40 -7.26 10.45
C TYR A 75 -9.04 -8.29 9.38
N GLY A 76 -7.75 -8.47 9.11
CA GLY A 76 -7.27 -9.46 8.17
C GLY A 76 -7.67 -9.19 6.72
N PHE A 77 -7.67 -7.93 6.27
CA PHE A 77 -8.01 -7.58 4.88
C PHE A 77 -7.12 -8.30 3.88
N TYR A 78 -5.82 -8.32 4.15
CA TYR A 78 -4.82 -9.00 3.33
C TYR A 78 -4.64 -10.48 3.69
N MET A 79 -5.29 -10.95 4.76
CA MET A 79 -5.14 -12.31 5.25
C MET A 79 -6.16 -13.24 4.59
N GLY A 80 -5.74 -13.96 3.56
CA GLY A 80 -6.60 -14.91 2.83
C GLY A 80 -6.99 -16.15 3.63
N SER A 81 -6.23 -16.47 4.68
CA SER A 81 -6.39 -17.65 5.52
C SER A 81 -6.32 -17.34 7.02
N ASP A 82 -6.57 -18.30 7.85
CA ASP A 82 -6.45 -18.32 9.30
C ASP A 82 -5.90 -19.67 9.77
N PRO A 83 -5.52 -19.85 11.06
CA PRO A 83 -4.96 -21.11 11.54
C PRO A 83 -5.88 -22.33 11.40
N VAL A 84 -7.20 -22.14 11.41
CA VAL A 84 -8.18 -23.25 11.29
C VAL A 84 -8.22 -23.78 9.86
N ASN A 85 -8.23 -22.87 8.89
CA ASN A 85 -8.35 -23.19 7.47
C ASN A 85 -7.00 -23.40 6.78
N PHE A 86 -5.90 -23.12 7.46
CA PHE A 86 -4.56 -23.09 6.87
C PHE A 86 -4.17 -24.39 6.16
N GLY A 87 -4.54 -25.55 6.73
CA GLY A 87 -4.17 -26.85 6.15
C GLY A 87 -4.77 -27.09 4.76
N GLU A 88 -6.02 -26.69 4.54
CA GLU A 88 -6.67 -26.78 3.23
C GLU A 88 -6.15 -25.69 2.29
N ASP A 89 -6.00 -24.47 2.80
CA ASP A 89 -5.64 -23.31 1.99
C ASP A 89 -4.19 -23.39 1.46
N ILE A 90 -3.25 -23.91 2.26
CA ILE A 90 -1.86 -24.09 1.80
C ILE A 90 -1.77 -25.16 0.69
N LEU A 91 -2.57 -26.22 0.76
CA LEU A 91 -2.62 -27.22 -0.31
C LEU A 91 -3.17 -26.61 -1.61
N LYS A 92 -4.22 -25.78 -1.53
CA LYS A 92 -4.71 -25.00 -2.69
C LYS A 92 -3.67 -24.07 -3.27
N ALA A 93 -2.88 -23.41 -2.41
CA ALA A 93 -1.78 -22.56 -2.87
C ALA A 93 -0.71 -23.36 -3.63
N LEU A 94 -0.32 -24.51 -3.11
CA LEU A 94 0.68 -25.40 -3.72
C LEU A 94 0.18 -26.08 -5.01
N SER A 95 -1.13 -26.32 -5.15
CA SER A 95 -1.75 -26.87 -6.36
C SER A 95 -2.19 -25.82 -7.39
N ASN A 96 -1.92 -24.54 -7.16
CA ASN A 96 -2.36 -23.41 -7.99
C ASN A 96 -3.89 -23.25 -8.08
N GLU A 97 -4.62 -23.66 -7.05
CA GLU A 97 -6.09 -23.52 -6.95
C GLU A 97 -6.51 -22.27 -6.14
N ALA A 98 -5.56 -21.51 -5.64
CA ALA A 98 -5.81 -20.24 -4.95
C ALA A 98 -6.29 -19.15 -5.92
N ILE A 99 -7.09 -18.22 -5.42
CA ILE A 99 -7.45 -17.00 -6.14
C ILE A 99 -6.25 -16.04 -6.11
N VAL A 100 -5.72 -15.71 -7.28
CA VAL A 100 -4.58 -14.79 -7.39
C VAL A 100 -5.10 -13.37 -7.58
N ASN A 101 -4.84 -12.49 -6.61
CA ASN A 101 -5.12 -11.07 -6.71
C ASN A 101 -3.84 -10.33 -7.07
N ILE A 102 -3.84 -9.61 -8.19
CA ILE A 102 -2.72 -8.75 -8.58
C ILE A 102 -2.99 -7.36 -8.03
N LEU A 103 -2.24 -6.96 -7.02
CA LEU A 103 -2.46 -5.70 -6.31
C LEU A 103 -1.52 -4.62 -6.87
N PRO A 104 -2.06 -3.49 -7.36
CA PRO A 104 -1.25 -2.34 -7.72
C PRO A 104 -0.64 -1.72 -6.45
N ARG A 105 0.55 -1.13 -6.59
CA ARG A 105 1.22 -0.43 -5.49
C ARG A 105 1.60 0.98 -5.91
N LEU A 106 1.39 1.93 -4.99
CA LEU A 106 1.88 3.29 -5.13
C LEU A 106 3.40 3.30 -5.02
N GLN A 107 4.06 4.11 -5.84
CA GLN A 107 5.50 4.36 -5.72
C GLN A 107 5.82 5.81 -6.08
N ALA A 108 6.78 6.39 -5.39
CA ALA A 108 7.35 7.67 -5.73
C ALA A 108 8.69 7.48 -6.45
N GLU A 109 8.86 8.20 -7.56
CA GLU A 109 10.14 8.37 -8.21
C GLU A 109 10.64 9.80 -7.92
N ILE A 110 11.84 9.90 -7.34
CA ILE A 110 12.45 11.13 -6.87
C ILE A 110 13.65 11.46 -7.75
N SER A 111 13.53 12.50 -8.55
CA SER A 111 14.64 13.05 -9.34
C SER A 111 15.31 14.17 -8.52
N THR A 112 16.54 13.95 -8.13
CA THR A 112 17.32 14.92 -7.35
C THR A 112 17.87 16.03 -8.24
N THR A 113 18.25 17.16 -7.65
CA THR A 113 18.90 18.27 -8.38
C THR A 113 20.27 17.90 -8.96
N SER A 114 20.90 16.84 -8.47
CA SER A 114 22.16 16.28 -9.03
C SER A 114 21.94 15.32 -10.20
N GLY A 115 20.68 15.07 -10.59
CA GLY A 115 20.33 14.18 -11.69
C GLY A 115 20.17 12.69 -11.30
N ASN A 116 20.33 12.35 -10.04
CA ASN A 116 20.08 10.97 -9.58
C ASN A 116 18.57 10.73 -9.47
N VAL A 117 18.16 9.49 -9.79
CA VAL A 117 16.79 9.02 -9.63
C VAL A 117 16.76 7.96 -8.53
N ILE A 118 15.89 8.18 -7.54
CA ILE A 118 15.68 7.29 -6.40
C ILE A 118 14.21 6.89 -6.41
N ARG A 119 13.89 5.66 -6.06
CA ARG A 119 12.51 5.18 -5.89
C ARG A 119 12.25 4.88 -4.42
N SER A 120 11.06 5.28 -3.95
CA SER A 120 10.58 4.84 -2.64
C SER A 120 10.28 3.35 -2.64
N ASP A 121 10.10 2.77 -1.47
CA ASP A 121 9.43 1.48 -1.39
C ASP A 121 8.00 1.59 -1.93
N PRO A 122 7.45 0.49 -2.51
CA PRO A 122 6.09 0.48 -3.03
C PRO A 122 5.08 0.26 -1.90
N ALA A 123 3.99 1.04 -1.87
CA ALA A 123 2.94 0.99 -0.87
C ALA A 123 1.70 0.22 -1.33
N LEU A 124 1.14 -0.61 -0.46
CA LEU A 124 -0.14 -1.28 -0.65
C LEU A 124 -1.32 -0.39 -0.24
N ASN A 125 -1.21 0.29 0.89
CA ASN A 125 -2.27 1.15 1.43
C ASN A 125 -2.08 2.59 1.02
N ASP A 126 -1.02 3.20 1.51
CA ASP A 126 -0.83 4.64 1.41
C ASP A 126 0.64 5.05 1.33
N LEU A 127 0.85 6.22 0.77
CA LEU A 127 2.14 6.87 0.66
C LEU A 127 1.98 8.31 1.14
N LEU A 128 2.83 8.72 2.08
CA LEU A 128 2.87 10.09 2.57
C LEU A 128 4.09 10.82 2.01
N LEU A 129 3.87 12.03 1.51
CA LEU A 129 4.91 13.01 1.18
C LEU A 129 4.80 14.19 2.14
N ALA A 130 5.86 14.49 2.91
CA ALA A 130 5.83 15.58 3.87
C ALA A 130 7.21 16.19 4.16
N ASN A 131 7.20 17.31 4.92
CA ASN A 131 8.40 17.90 5.49
C ASN A 131 8.94 17.01 6.61
N THR A 132 10.25 16.85 6.70
CA THR A 132 10.90 16.12 7.80
C THR A 132 10.57 16.73 9.16
N HIS A 133 10.38 18.04 9.24
CA HIS A 133 10.00 18.73 10.45
C HIS A 133 8.50 19.01 10.46
N GLN A 134 7.74 18.28 11.28
CA GLN A 134 6.28 18.41 11.38
C GLN A 134 5.80 19.79 11.85
N TYR A 135 6.66 20.57 12.49
CA TYR A 135 6.39 21.96 12.89
C TYR A 135 6.61 22.98 11.75
N GLN A 136 7.03 22.53 10.57
CA GLN A 136 7.17 23.34 9.38
C GLN A 136 6.19 22.85 8.31
N PRO A 137 5.57 23.77 7.55
CA PRO A 137 4.69 23.35 6.46
C PRO A 137 5.48 22.63 5.36
N SER A 138 4.85 21.67 4.75
CA SER A 138 5.29 21.05 3.51
C SER A 138 4.99 22.02 2.38
N LYS A 139 6.06 22.54 1.74
CA LYS A 139 5.99 23.51 0.65
C LYS A 139 6.38 22.85 -0.66
N TYR A 140 5.52 22.93 -1.64
CA TYR A 140 5.76 22.34 -2.95
C TYR A 140 4.94 23.00 -4.05
N LYS A 141 5.41 22.86 -5.27
CA LYS A 141 4.62 23.08 -6.48
C LYS A 141 3.99 21.77 -6.88
N LEU A 142 2.67 21.73 -6.98
CA LEU A 142 1.88 20.57 -7.42
C LEU A 142 1.58 20.70 -8.91
N GLN A 143 1.80 19.63 -9.66
CA GLN A 143 1.45 19.51 -11.07
C GLN A 143 0.79 18.17 -11.35
N ARG A 144 -0.34 18.16 -12.06
CA ARG A 144 -1.04 16.94 -12.47
C ARG A 144 -1.92 17.21 -13.68
N LYS A 145 -1.90 16.29 -14.64
CA LYS A 145 -2.92 16.28 -15.70
C LYS A 145 -4.25 15.82 -15.12
N GLU A 146 -5.34 16.43 -15.55
CA GLU A 146 -6.68 15.97 -15.19
C GLU A 146 -7.10 14.78 -16.08
N ASP A 147 -7.72 13.77 -15.48
CA ASP A 147 -8.19 12.59 -16.22
C ASP A 147 -9.26 12.98 -17.23
N GLY A 148 -9.05 12.58 -18.48
CA GLY A 148 -9.98 12.83 -19.57
C GLY A 148 -10.12 14.28 -20.03
N LYS A 149 -9.28 15.20 -19.50
CA LYS A 149 -9.28 16.62 -19.87
C LYS A 149 -7.94 17.06 -20.44
N ASN A 150 -7.94 18.11 -21.25
CA ASN A 150 -6.71 18.76 -21.73
C ASN A 150 -6.19 19.83 -20.75
N SER A 151 -6.69 19.85 -19.50
CA SER A 151 -6.28 20.78 -18.46
C SER A 151 -5.22 20.16 -17.55
N GLU A 152 -4.39 21.03 -17.01
CA GLU A 152 -3.34 20.69 -16.05
C GLU A 152 -3.49 21.52 -14.78
N ILE A 153 -3.48 20.84 -13.63
CA ILE A 153 -3.38 21.49 -12.34
C ILE A 153 -1.92 21.91 -12.14
N ASN A 154 -1.71 23.17 -11.78
CA ASN A 154 -0.40 23.74 -11.52
C ASN A 154 -0.54 24.82 -10.45
N CYS A 155 -0.19 24.50 -9.20
CA CYS A 155 -0.33 25.41 -8.08
C CYS A 155 0.78 25.23 -7.04
N ILE A 156 1.01 26.26 -6.23
CA ILE A 156 1.89 26.19 -5.06
C ILE A 156 1.01 25.93 -3.85
N GLN A 157 1.43 24.98 -3.02
CA GLN A 157 0.71 24.62 -1.80
C GLN A 157 1.62 24.66 -0.57
N TYR A 158 0.97 24.93 0.57
CA TYR A 158 1.52 24.87 1.92
C TYR A 158 0.56 24.04 2.75
N SER A 159 0.99 22.85 3.18
CA SER A 159 0.13 21.88 3.84
C SER A 159 0.93 21.09 4.89
N SER A 160 0.30 20.14 5.57
CA SER A 160 1.00 19.13 6.39
C SER A 160 1.47 17.93 5.56
N GLY A 161 1.62 18.11 4.25
CA GLY A 161 2.01 17.08 3.30
C GLY A 161 0.84 16.54 2.50
N CYS A 162 1.13 15.57 1.63
CA CYS A 162 0.14 14.91 0.78
C CYS A 162 0.06 13.44 1.13
N LEU A 163 -1.15 12.93 1.28
CA LEU A 163 -1.43 11.52 1.38
C LEU A 163 -1.94 11.01 0.02
N PHE A 164 -1.43 9.86 -0.37
CA PHE A 164 -1.88 9.08 -1.52
C PHE A 164 -2.40 7.76 -1.00
N SER A 165 -3.55 7.32 -1.46
CA SER A 165 -4.16 6.07 -1.02
C SER A 165 -4.59 5.22 -2.21
N THR A 166 -4.26 3.93 -2.16
CA THR A 166 -4.86 2.95 -3.06
C THR A 166 -6.32 2.72 -2.66
N PHE A 167 -7.08 1.98 -3.46
CA PHE A 167 -8.40 1.52 -3.05
C PHE A 167 -8.36 0.73 -1.74
N LEU A 168 -7.38 -0.13 -1.60
CA LEU A 168 -7.22 -0.97 -0.40
C LEU A 168 -6.88 -0.15 0.84
N GLY A 169 -6.18 0.97 0.67
CA GLY A 169 -5.80 1.90 1.73
C GLY A 169 -6.96 2.67 2.36
N GLN A 170 -8.18 2.59 1.81
CA GLN A 170 -9.35 3.24 2.38
C GLN A 170 -9.70 2.72 3.79
N GLY A 171 -9.30 1.47 4.10
CA GLY A 171 -9.42 0.90 5.43
C GLY A 171 -8.31 1.30 6.41
N ALA A 172 -7.25 1.95 5.92
CA ALA A 172 -6.07 2.34 6.67
C ALA A 172 -6.09 3.83 7.07
N TRP A 173 -5.00 4.54 6.86
CA TRP A 173 -4.86 5.94 7.29
C TRP A 173 -5.86 6.89 6.64
N TYR A 174 -6.21 6.68 5.38
CA TYR A 174 -7.23 7.49 4.69
C TYR A 174 -8.54 7.58 5.47
N ARG A 175 -8.97 6.51 6.13
CA ARG A 175 -10.18 6.50 6.96
C ARG A 175 -10.17 7.60 8.03
N HIS A 176 -9.02 7.90 8.62
CA HIS A 176 -8.87 8.92 9.66
C HIS A 176 -8.84 10.35 9.11
N ILE A 177 -8.61 10.52 7.81
CA ILE A 177 -8.60 11.82 7.14
C ILE A 177 -9.96 12.13 6.50
N ASN A 178 -10.85 11.14 6.45
CA ASN A 178 -12.07 11.13 5.68
C ASN A 178 -13.18 12.04 6.31
N ASN A 179 -12.96 13.35 6.25
CA ASN A 179 -13.99 14.37 6.33
C ASN A 179 -14.19 15.07 4.97
N ILE A 180 -13.81 14.41 3.87
CA ILE A 180 -13.98 14.93 2.52
C ILE A 180 -15.32 14.40 2.03
N GLU A 181 -16.38 15.21 2.24
CA GLU A 181 -17.72 14.91 1.74
C GLU A 181 -17.68 14.69 0.21
N GLY A 182 -18.29 13.60 -0.26
CA GLY A 182 -18.49 13.36 -1.68
C GLY A 182 -17.37 12.63 -2.41
N THR A 183 -16.35 12.11 -1.72
CA THR A 183 -15.36 11.24 -2.36
C THR A 183 -15.97 9.88 -2.70
N THR A 184 -16.63 9.79 -3.86
CA THR A 184 -17.06 8.49 -4.40
C THR A 184 -15.93 7.87 -5.16
N PHE A 185 -15.59 6.66 -4.78
CA PHE A 185 -14.58 5.87 -5.46
C PHE A 185 -15.09 5.41 -6.85
N PRO A 186 -14.28 5.50 -7.91
CA PRO A 186 -14.65 4.96 -9.23
C PRO A 186 -14.60 3.43 -9.20
N ILE A 187 -15.69 2.79 -8.78
CA ILE A 187 -15.82 1.33 -8.56
C ILE A 187 -15.38 0.49 -9.78
N ASN A 188 -15.51 1.02 -10.97
CA ASN A 188 -15.21 0.29 -12.21
C ASN A 188 -13.71 0.36 -12.61
N GLU A 189 -12.87 1.12 -11.92
CA GLU A 189 -11.46 1.35 -12.27
C GLU A 189 -10.55 1.26 -11.04
N ILE A 190 -10.86 0.35 -10.12
CA ILE A 190 -10.19 0.15 -8.83
C ILE A 190 -8.67 0.02 -8.98
N ASP A 191 -8.22 -0.73 -9.98
CA ASP A 191 -6.81 -1.07 -10.17
C ASP A 191 -5.99 0.04 -10.82
N ASN A 192 -6.67 1.09 -11.33
CA ASN A 192 -6.02 2.15 -12.11
C ASN A 192 -6.02 3.52 -11.44
N HIS A 193 -6.82 3.70 -10.38
CA HIS A 193 -6.94 4.99 -9.70
C HIS A 193 -6.38 4.93 -8.28
N TYR A 194 -5.81 6.02 -7.85
CA TYR A 194 -5.45 6.29 -6.47
C TYR A 194 -6.02 7.63 -6.02
N LEU A 195 -6.23 7.78 -4.73
CA LEU A 195 -6.60 9.04 -4.12
C LEU A 195 -5.35 9.86 -3.82
N PHE A 196 -5.39 11.13 -4.17
CA PHE A 196 -4.51 12.17 -3.70
C PHE A 196 -5.28 13.11 -2.78
N VAL A 197 -4.69 13.50 -1.65
CA VAL A 197 -5.23 14.53 -0.77
C VAL A 197 -4.12 15.34 -0.10
N SER A 198 -4.22 16.69 -0.16
CA SER A 198 -3.35 17.60 0.58
C SER A 198 -3.86 17.75 1.99
N ARG A 199 -3.02 17.40 2.99
CA ARG A 199 -3.40 17.42 4.40
C ARG A 199 -3.36 18.85 4.95
N ASP A 200 -4.35 19.20 5.75
CA ASP A 200 -4.43 20.46 6.53
C ASP A 200 -4.23 21.72 5.68
N LEU A 201 -4.69 21.71 4.43
CA LEU A 201 -4.77 22.92 3.64
C LEU A 201 -5.65 23.96 4.35
N PRO A 202 -5.30 25.26 4.28
CA PRO A 202 -6.21 26.33 4.73
C PRO A 202 -7.59 26.20 4.09
N ARG A 203 -8.65 26.49 4.83
CA ARG A 203 -10.03 26.29 4.34
C ARG A 203 -10.30 26.98 3.01
N ASN A 204 -9.74 28.18 2.80
CA ASN A 204 -9.92 28.95 1.58
C ASN A 204 -9.20 28.32 0.36
N ASP A 205 -8.25 27.42 0.58
CA ASP A 205 -7.49 26.75 -0.47
C ASP A 205 -8.05 25.35 -0.77
N ARG A 206 -9.03 24.87 0.02
CA ARG A 206 -9.72 23.59 -0.21
C ARG A 206 -10.78 23.77 -1.28
N ARG A 207 -10.36 23.67 -2.54
CA ARG A 207 -11.25 23.81 -3.70
C ARG A 207 -11.59 22.42 -4.25
N ASP A 208 -12.80 22.31 -4.79
CA ASP A 208 -13.26 21.11 -5.49
C ASP A 208 -12.89 21.17 -6.99
N ASP A 209 -11.65 21.56 -7.26
CA ASP A 209 -11.07 21.68 -8.60
C ASP A 209 -9.91 20.69 -8.83
N GLY A 210 -9.80 19.69 -7.95
CA GLY A 210 -8.74 18.68 -7.98
C GLY A 210 -7.39 19.14 -7.39
N THR A 211 -7.29 20.37 -6.86
CA THR A 211 -6.07 20.86 -6.20
C THR A 211 -5.94 20.36 -4.77
N TYR A 212 -7.07 20.17 -4.08
CA TYR A 212 -7.12 19.70 -2.69
C TYR A 212 -7.12 18.18 -2.61
N TRP A 213 -7.95 17.53 -3.41
CA TRP A 213 -8.06 16.07 -3.49
C TRP A 213 -8.51 15.64 -4.89
N ALA A 214 -8.20 14.42 -5.27
CA ALA A 214 -8.75 13.80 -6.46
C ALA A 214 -8.52 12.28 -6.47
N TRP A 215 -9.46 11.54 -7.07
CA TRP A 215 -9.18 10.23 -7.62
C TRP A 215 -8.57 10.41 -9.01
N THR A 216 -7.41 9.80 -9.25
CA THR A 216 -6.68 9.98 -10.51
C THR A 216 -5.85 8.75 -10.87
N LYS A 217 -5.66 8.52 -12.15
CA LYS A 217 -4.69 7.57 -12.70
C LYS A 217 -3.42 8.26 -13.22
N GLN A 218 -3.45 9.59 -13.30
CA GLN A 218 -2.31 10.37 -13.79
C GLN A 218 -1.26 10.52 -12.70
N PRO A 219 0.03 10.49 -13.04
CA PRO A 219 1.08 10.82 -12.09
C PRO A 219 0.86 12.20 -11.47
N THR A 220 1.01 12.28 -10.15
CA THR A 220 1.01 13.56 -9.42
C THR A 220 2.46 13.96 -9.15
N ILE A 221 2.84 15.13 -9.66
CA ILE A 221 4.22 15.60 -9.66
C ILE A 221 4.38 16.75 -8.67
N PHE A 222 5.42 16.70 -7.87
CA PHE A 222 5.79 17.72 -6.90
C PHE A 222 7.19 18.24 -7.18
N THR A 223 7.35 19.56 -7.17
CA THR A 223 8.69 20.17 -7.05
C THR A 223 8.82 20.70 -5.62
N SER A 224 9.78 20.15 -4.89
CA SER A 224 9.98 20.47 -3.47
C SER A 224 10.57 21.87 -3.25
N ASP A 225 9.94 22.65 -2.37
CA ASP A 225 10.54 23.85 -1.74
C ASP A 225 10.88 23.63 -0.25
N MET A 226 10.90 22.38 0.19
CA MET A 226 11.29 21.99 1.54
C MET A 226 12.81 21.83 1.64
N HIS A 227 13.41 22.31 2.73
CA HIS A 227 14.84 22.06 2.98
C HIS A 227 15.12 20.54 3.01
N ARG A 228 14.29 19.78 3.70
CA ARG A 228 14.25 18.32 3.70
C ARG A 228 12.82 17.85 3.74
N GLY A 229 12.51 16.89 2.90
CA GLY A 229 11.26 16.16 2.88
C GLY A 229 11.50 14.68 2.80
N TYR A 230 10.44 13.92 2.98
CA TYR A 230 10.46 12.47 2.86
C TYR A 230 9.20 11.96 2.15
N VAL A 231 9.33 10.78 1.60
CA VAL A 231 8.24 9.92 1.19
C VAL A 231 8.32 8.66 2.05
N VAL A 232 7.20 8.21 2.60
CA VAL A 232 7.10 6.98 3.37
C VAL A 232 5.94 6.13 2.86
N ALA A 233 6.19 4.85 2.62
CA ALA A 233 5.25 3.86 2.13
C ALA A 233 4.72 3.00 3.30
N ASP A 234 3.39 2.92 3.45
CA ASP A 234 2.71 2.11 4.49
C ASP A 234 3.25 2.35 5.92
N GLY A 235 3.82 3.54 6.18
CA GLY A 235 4.35 3.91 7.50
C GLY A 235 5.70 3.28 7.88
N TRP A 236 6.47 2.76 6.90
CA TRP A 236 7.76 2.11 7.13
C TRP A 236 8.94 3.02 6.75
N ASP A 237 9.89 2.56 5.97
CA ASP A 237 11.14 3.26 5.70
C ASP A 237 10.95 4.56 4.91
N GLU A 238 11.59 5.64 5.36
CA GLU A 238 11.55 6.95 4.73
C GLU A 238 12.57 7.07 3.59
N THR A 239 12.11 7.55 2.44
CA THR A 239 13.00 7.97 1.34
C THR A 239 13.08 9.49 1.32
N HIS A 240 14.26 10.04 1.62
CA HIS A 240 14.46 11.47 1.77
C HIS A 240 14.77 12.20 0.47
N PHE A 241 14.33 13.46 0.40
CA PHE A 241 14.66 14.38 -0.68
C PHE A 241 14.92 15.80 -0.14
N THR A 242 15.45 16.67 -0.98
CA THR A 242 15.79 18.06 -0.63
C THR A 242 15.07 19.05 -1.54
N ARG A 243 15.27 20.35 -1.28
CA ARG A 243 14.74 21.44 -2.11
C ARG A 243 15.15 21.28 -3.57
N GLY A 244 14.22 21.53 -4.47
CA GLY A 244 14.40 21.42 -5.90
C GLY A 244 14.26 20.03 -6.48
N ALA A 245 14.16 18.99 -5.65
CA ALA A 245 13.86 17.65 -6.14
C ALA A 245 12.45 17.60 -6.75
N THR A 246 12.32 16.82 -7.81
CA THR A 246 11.00 16.49 -8.42
C THR A 246 10.58 15.10 -8.00
N ILE A 247 9.39 14.98 -7.44
CA ILE A 247 8.82 13.73 -6.94
C ILE A 247 7.57 13.41 -7.78
N SER A 248 7.55 12.26 -8.45
CA SER A 248 6.40 11.77 -9.20
C SER A 248 5.79 10.58 -8.48
N VAL A 249 4.54 10.69 -8.06
CA VAL A 249 3.80 9.61 -7.40
C VAL A 249 2.77 9.02 -8.36
N SER A 250 2.72 7.70 -8.45
CA SER A 250 1.78 6.97 -9.31
C SER A 250 1.57 5.53 -8.85
N LEU A 251 0.62 4.81 -9.47
CA LEU A 251 0.40 3.35 -9.28
C LEU A 251 1.36 2.47 -10.12
N ASN A 252 2.52 2.98 -10.49
CA ASN A 252 3.50 2.26 -11.31
C ASN A 252 4.52 1.46 -10.50
N GLY A 253 4.29 1.25 -9.21
CA GLY A 253 5.09 0.35 -8.40
C GLY A 253 4.96 -1.10 -8.87
N PRO A 254 5.96 -1.97 -8.56
CA PRO A 254 5.86 -3.39 -8.86
C PRO A 254 4.64 -3.99 -8.16
N THR A 255 3.81 -4.74 -8.87
CA THR A 255 2.58 -5.33 -8.32
C THR A 255 2.89 -6.38 -7.26
N LEU A 256 1.92 -6.68 -6.38
CA LEU A 256 2.00 -7.79 -5.44
C LEU A 256 0.99 -8.88 -5.82
N LYS A 257 1.43 -10.15 -5.87
CA LYS A 257 0.54 -11.30 -6.02
C LYS A 257 0.08 -11.75 -4.64
N LEU A 258 -1.18 -11.48 -4.29
CA LEU A 258 -1.78 -11.94 -3.04
C LEU A 258 -2.71 -13.12 -3.28
N LEU A 259 -2.52 -14.21 -2.54
CA LEU A 259 -3.39 -15.39 -2.60
C LEU A 259 -4.53 -15.26 -1.60
N THR A 260 -5.75 -15.52 -2.09
CA THR A 260 -6.94 -15.69 -1.27
C THR A 260 -7.66 -16.99 -1.66
N PHE A 261 -8.61 -17.48 -0.84
CA PHE A 261 -9.13 -18.84 -1.01
C PHE A 261 -10.66 -18.91 -1.10
N ARG A 262 -11.39 -17.86 -0.73
CA ARG A 262 -12.85 -17.82 -0.70
C ARG A 262 -13.43 -16.65 -1.47
N ASN A 263 -12.89 -15.45 -1.24
CA ASN A 263 -13.31 -14.20 -1.87
C ASN A 263 -12.09 -13.45 -2.39
N THR A 264 -12.27 -12.60 -3.40
CA THR A 264 -11.21 -11.68 -3.82
C THR A 264 -10.94 -10.65 -2.71
N ILE A 265 -9.77 -10.04 -2.74
CA ILE A 265 -9.45 -8.94 -1.81
C ILE A 265 -10.42 -7.76 -1.97
N TYR A 266 -10.85 -7.48 -3.19
CA TYR A 266 -11.76 -6.39 -3.50
C TYR A 266 -13.17 -6.61 -2.95
N ASP A 267 -13.67 -7.86 -2.98
CA ASP A 267 -14.95 -8.21 -2.38
C ASP A 267 -14.93 -7.98 -0.86
N ARG A 268 -13.84 -8.33 -0.20
CA ARG A 268 -13.65 -8.16 1.24
C ARG A 268 -13.64 -6.68 1.63
N VAL A 269 -12.85 -5.85 0.95
CA VAL A 269 -12.77 -4.40 1.21
C VAL A 269 -14.09 -3.71 0.87
N SER A 270 -14.73 -4.07 -0.24
CA SER A 270 -16.02 -3.50 -0.65
C SER A 270 -17.14 -3.82 0.34
N TYR A 271 -17.14 -5.01 0.92
CA TYR A 271 -18.09 -5.38 1.99
C TYR A 271 -17.89 -4.48 3.22
N TRP A 272 -16.64 -4.30 3.64
CA TRP A 272 -16.33 -3.52 4.82
C TRP A 272 -16.66 -2.03 4.66
N ILE A 273 -16.37 -1.42 3.50
CA ILE A 273 -16.71 0.00 3.22
C ILE A 273 -18.22 0.24 3.26
N LYS A 274 -19.05 -0.77 2.93
CA LYS A 274 -20.51 -0.66 2.92
C LYS A 274 -21.15 -0.85 4.30
N THR A 275 -20.46 -1.50 5.23
CA THR A 275 -21.00 -1.85 6.57
C THR A 275 -20.60 -0.87 7.67
N ASP A 276 -19.72 0.06 7.41
CA ASP A 276 -19.36 1.21 8.28
C ASP A 276 -20.08 2.48 7.85
#